data_d468397e43972c6c9d399cabe17d0e2b
#
_entry.id   d468397e43972c6c9d399cabe17d0e2b
#
_cell.length_a   1.000
_cell.length_b   1.000
_cell.length_c   1.000
_cell.angle_alpha   90.00
_cell.angle_beta   90.00
_cell.angle_gamma   90.00
#
_symmetry.space_group_name_H-M   'P 1'
#
loop_
_entity.id
_entity.type
_entity.pdbx_description
1 polymer ?
#
loop_
_entity_poly.entity_id
_entity_poly.type
_entity_poly.pdbx_seq_one_letter_code
_entity_poly.pdbx_strand_id
1 'polypeptide(L)'
;MTTEQPKDVRTATDVVLEARSVTKHFPVRRTGKDLLARRRRTVHAVDDVSLELRRGTVTALVGESGSGKSTVARLLAQLYPLTAGEIRLGGTAVKAGRGRSFRAYVRQVQLIFQDPFASLNPVHTVRYHLTRALRIHGRAGSGATELEANLAALLERVQLTPPGQYLEKFPHELSGGQRQRVAIARALAAGPQVLLADEPVSMLDVSIRLGVLNLLRDLKERLRLAILYITHDIASARYFADTTLVMYAGRIVEGGDSESVTQHPAHPYTQLLIASAPDPGRIAGQEAREETGSGEPPSLIAPPRGCRFHPRCPQAMERCRTELPPRFDLAGGRWAACWLYDTAAAPAKEETK
;
A
#
# COMPACT_ATOMS: atom_id res chain seq x y z
N MET A 1 5.31 -21.82 -34.25
CA MET A 1 5.67 -20.40 -34.40
C MET A 1 4.74 -19.62 -33.46
N THR A 2 5.16 -19.42 -32.22
CA THR A 2 4.42 -18.70 -31.18
C THR A 2 4.92 -17.26 -31.23
N THR A 3 4.07 -16.37 -31.69
CA THR A 3 4.32 -14.92 -31.74
C THR A 3 4.30 -14.38 -30.32
N GLU A 4 5.47 -14.11 -29.76
CA GLU A 4 5.61 -13.25 -28.57
C GLU A 4 5.09 -11.84 -28.90
N GLN A 5 4.02 -11.42 -28.24
CA GLN A 5 3.58 -10.03 -28.25
C GLN A 5 4.63 -9.19 -27.53
N PRO A 6 5.05 -8.04 -28.07
CA PRO A 6 6.01 -7.16 -27.42
C PRO A 6 5.41 -6.61 -26.13
N LYS A 7 6.12 -6.74 -25.00
CA LYS A 7 5.81 -6.11 -23.72
C LYS A 7 5.76 -4.61 -23.90
N ASP A 8 4.60 -4.06 -23.70
CA ASP A 8 4.21 -2.66 -23.86
C ASP A 8 5.19 -1.72 -23.13
N VAL A 9 5.77 -0.79 -23.86
CA VAL A 9 6.65 0.26 -23.32
C VAL A 9 5.78 1.20 -22.50
N ARG A 10 5.81 1.05 -21.19
CA ARG A 10 5.05 1.87 -20.23
C ARG A 10 5.49 3.32 -20.31
N THR A 11 4.74 4.16 -20.98
CA THR A 11 5.03 5.58 -21.19
C THR A 11 4.84 6.39 -19.89
N ALA A 12 5.58 7.49 -19.75
CA ALA A 12 5.50 8.42 -18.61
C ALA A 12 4.08 9.02 -18.41
N THR A 13 3.25 9.01 -19.47
CA THR A 13 1.86 9.50 -19.47
C THR A 13 0.89 8.65 -18.63
N ASP A 14 1.26 7.45 -18.23
CA ASP A 14 0.39 6.56 -17.46
C ASP A 14 0.46 6.77 -15.94
N VAL A 15 1.40 7.58 -15.42
CA VAL A 15 1.50 7.87 -13.98
C VAL A 15 0.39 8.82 -13.56
N VAL A 16 -0.53 8.32 -12.72
CA VAL A 16 -1.66 9.09 -12.20
C VAL A 16 -1.31 9.80 -10.91
N LEU A 17 -0.66 9.10 -9.98
CA LEU A 17 -0.24 9.64 -8.69
C LEU A 17 1.23 9.29 -8.45
N GLU A 18 1.98 10.27 -8.03
CA GLU A 18 3.40 10.15 -7.72
C GLU A 18 3.70 10.72 -6.33
N ALA A 19 4.47 9.99 -5.55
CA ALA A 19 5.08 10.45 -4.32
C ALA A 19 6.59 10.57 -4.54
N ARG A 20 7.17 11.74 -4.22
CA ARG A 20 8.62 12.01 -4.33
C ARG A 20 9.20 12.33 -2.98
N SER A 21 10.11 11.49 -2.50
CA SER A 21 10.84 11.66 -1.24
C SER A 21 9.93 12.03 -0.07
N VAL A 22 8.74 11.40 -0.02
CA VAL A 22 7.73 11.72 0.98
C VAL A 22 8.21 11.29 2.35
N THR A 23 8.17 12.23 3.30
CA THR A 23 8.61 12.03 4.67
C THR A 23 7.51 12.45 5.64
N LYS A 24 7.32 11.63 6.69
CA LYS A 24 6.42 11.95 7.81
C LYS A 24 7.03 11.58 9.14
N HIS A 25 7.29 12.61 9.93
CA HIS A 25 7.71 12.48 11.31
C HIS A 25 6.60 12.98 12.23
N PHE A 26 6.25 12.17 13.24
CA PHE A 26 5.27 12.55 14.25
C PHE A 26 5.98 12.95 15.54
N PRO A 27 5.67 14.12 16.12
CA PRO A 27 6.24 14.51 17.40
C PRO A 27 5.71 13.60 18.51
N VAL A 28 6.59 13.11 19.37
CA VAL A 28 6.24 12.37 20.57
C VAL A 28 5.87 13.37 21.67
N ARG A 29 4.84 13.07 22.49
CA ARG A 29 4.51 13.86 23.68
C ARG A 29 5.72 13.92 24.60
N ARG A 30 6.11 15.13 25.00
CA ARG A 30 7.22 15.34 25.92
C ARG A 30 6.85 14.86 27.32
N THR A 31 7.72 14.04 27.91
CA THR A 31 7.69 13.75 29.33
C THR A 31 8.39 14.87 30.11
N GLY A 32 8.19 14.97 31.42
CA GLY A 32 8.88 15.96 32.26
C GLY A 32 10.43 15.88 32.11
N LYS A 33 10.98 14.67 31.93
CA LYS A 33 12.40 14.43 31.67
C LYS A 33 12.85 14.98 30.28
N ASP A 34 12.01 14.86 29.26
CA ASP A 34 12.29 15.40 27.91
C ASP A 34 12.28 16.94 27.90
N LEU A 35 11.45 17.57 28.73
CA LEU A 35 11.39 19.03 28.90
C LEU A 35 12.68 19.56 29.56
N LEU A 36 13.15 18.92 30.62
CA LEU A 36 14.42 19.24 31.27
C LEU A 36 15.64 19.06 30.35
N ALA A 37 15.65 17.97 29.55
CA ALA A 37 16.72 17.65 28.62
C ALA A 37 16.65 18.39 27.28
N ARG A 38 15.63 19.25 27.05
CA ARG A 38 15.33 19.93 25.77
C ARG A 38 15.30 19.00 24.55
N ARG A 39 15.05 17.70 24.75
CA ARG A 39 15.00 16.69 23.68
C ARG A 39 13.63 16.72 22.99
N ARG A 40 13.65 16.82 21.67
CA ARG A 40 12.48 16.59 20.80
C ARG A 40 12.60 15.18 20.21
N ARG A 41 11.72 14.28 20.64
CA ARG A 41 11.64 12.92 20.09
C ARG A 41 10.59 12.91 18.99
N THR A 42 10.89 12.28 17.88
CA THR A 42 9.97 12.13 16.74
C THR A 42 9.92 10.67 16.31
N VAL A 43 8.74 10.20 15.92
CA VAL A 43 8.58 8.89 15.27
C VAL A 43 8.78 9.09 13.78
N HIS A 44 9.78 8.45 13.20
CA HIS A 44 10.10 8.44 11.77
C HIS A 44 9.22 7.42 11.03
N ALA A 45 7.93 7.71 10.93
CA ALA A 45 6.95 6.76 10.40
C ALA A 45 7.11 6.50 8.90
N VAL A 46 7.49 7.52 8.14
CA VAL A 46 7.81 7.45 6.71
C VAL A 46 9.01 8.35 6.48
N ASP A 47 10.01 7.85 5.76
CA ASP A 47 11.29 8.53 5.61
C ASP A 47 11.83 8.31 4.21
N ASP A 48 11.75 9.36 3.37
CA ASP A 48 12.24 9.39 1.99
C ASP A 48 11.60 8.29 1.10
N VAL A 49 10.27 8.19 1.11
CA VAL A 49 9.52 7.21 0.31
C VAL A 49 9.14 7.83 -1.03
N SER A 50 9.51 7.14 -2.12
CA SER A 50 9.12 7.49 -3.48
C SER A 50 8.40 6.31 -4.14
N LEU A 51 7.24 6.59 -4.76
CA LEU A 51 6.47 5.59 -5.49
C LEU A 51 5.60 6.23 -6.57
N GLU A 52 5.24 5.43 -7.57
CA GLU A 52 4.34 5.82 -8.66
C GLU A 52 3.15 4.86 -8.72
N LEU A 53 1.96 5.42 -8.92
CA LEU A 53 0.75 4.65 -9.22
C LEU A 53 0.34 4.92 -10.66
N ARG A 54 0.29 3.87 -11.46
CA ARG A 54 0.02 3.92 -12.89
C ARG A 54 -1.42 3.50 -13.19
N ARG A 55 -2.00 4.09 -14.21
CA ARG A 55 -3.37 3.80 -14.66
C ARG A 55 -3.52 2.33 -15.04
N GLY A 56 -4.55 1.68 -14.49
CA GLY A 56 -4.86 0.28 -14.78
C GLY A 56 -3.87 -0.72 -14.22
N THR A 57 -3.04 -0.31 -13.23
CA THR A 57 -2.10 -1.21 -12.54
C THR A 57 -2.30 -1.21 -11.04
N VAL A 58 -1.85 -2.28 -10.40
CA VAL A 58 -1.80 -2.44 -8.95
C VAL A 58 -0.36 -2.38 -8.49
N THR A 59 -0.05 -1.45 -7.59
CA THR A 59 1.22 -1.42 -6.86
C THR A 59 0.97 -1.92 -5.45
N ALA A 60 1.58 -3.05 -5.05
CA ALA A 60 1.54 -3.51 -3.67
C ALA A 60 2.60 -2.79 -2.84
N LEU A 61 2.26 -2.48 -1.60
CA LEU A 61 3.19 -2.03 -0.55
C LEU A 61 3.14 -3.03 0.59
N VAL A 62 4.19 -3.85 0.71
CA VAL A 62 4.23 -4.96 1.68
C VAL A 62 5.27 -4.72 2.76
N GLY A 63 5.11 -5.36 3.92
CA GLY A 63 6.04 -5.30 5.05
C GLY A 63 5.37 -5.60 6.38
N GLU A 64 6.15 -5.76 7.44
CA GLU A 64 5.66 -6.03 8.79
C GLU A 64 4.71 -4.95 9.33
N SER A 65 3.90 -5.31 10.34
CA SER A 65 3.08 -4.32 11.06
C SER A 65 3.98 -3.22 11.66
N GLY A 66 3.50 -1.98 11.62
CA GLY A 66 4.28 -0.84 12.11
C GLY A 66 5.37 -0.32 11.15
N SER A 67 5.61 -0.93 9.97
CA SER A 67 6.63 -0.45 9.02
C SER A 67 6.33 0.90 8.37
N GLY A 68 5.11 1.46 8.53
CA GLY A 68 4.72 2.78 8.01
C GLY A 68 3.75 2.76 6.82
N LYS A 69 3.33 1.60 6.32
CA LYS A 69 2.46 1.43 5.13
C LYS A 69 1.16 2.23 5.18
N SER A 70 0.38 2.07 6.26
CA SER A 70 -0.87 2.80 6.45
C SER A 70 -0.64 4.31 6.57
N THR A 71 0.55 4.73 7.06
CA THR A 71 0.93 6.14 7.07
C THR A 71 1.14 6.65 5.66
N VAL A 72 1.78 5.88 4.77
CA VAL A 72 1.91 6.22 3.33
C VAL A 72 0.53 6.42 2.70
N ALA A 73 -0.42 5.47 2.88
CA ALA A 73 -1.77 5.63 2.36
C ALA A 73 -2.46 6.91 2.86
N ARG A 74 -2.34 7.20 4.16
CA ARG A 74 -2.94 8.41 4.77
C ARG A 74 -2.29 9.71 4.29
N LEU A 75 -0.99 9.70 3.98
CA LEU A 75 -0.31 10.82 3.35
C LEU A 75 -0.81 11.04 1.92
N LEU A 76 -0.89 9.97 1.12
CA LEU A 76 -1.42 10.01 -0.23
C LEU A 76 -2.91 10.41 -0.25
N ALA A 77 -3.70 10.03 0.75
CA ALA A 77 -5.08 10.49 0.91
C ALA A 77 -5.19 11.93 1.47
N GLN A 78 -4.07 12.62 1.72
CA GLN A 78 -4.02 13.97 2.32
C GLN A 78 -4.68 14.05 3.72
N LEU A 79 -4.73 12.93 4.45
CA LEU A 79 -5.24 12.91 5.84
C LEU A 79 -4.20 13.43 6.82
N TYR A 80 -2.91 13.32 6.48
CA TYR A 80 -1.80 13.90 7.23
C TYR A 80 -0.98 14.85 6.33
N PRO A 81 -0.53 15.99 6.85
CA PRO A 81 0.42 16.83 6.13
C PRO A 81 1.78 16.14 6.06
N LEU A 82 2.50 16.34 4.97
CA LEU A 82 3.89 15.92 4.81
C LEU A 82 4.81 16.69 5.77
N THR A 83 5.91 16.07 6.21
CA THR A 83 7.04 16.75 6.84
C THR A 83 8.00 17.26 5.77
N ALA A 84 8.25 16.47 4.71
CA ALA A 84 9.04 16.83 3.54
C ALA A 84 8.60 16.01 2.33
N GLY A 85 9.09 16.36 1.14
CA GLY A 85 8.74 15.73 -0.12
C GLY A 85 7.48 16.33 -0.76
N GLU A 86 7.04 15.74 -1.85
CA GLU A 86 5.85 16.19 -2.58
C GLU A 86 5.01 15.03 -3.11
N ILE A 87 3.72 15.30 -3.32
CA ILE A 87 2.78 14.41 -4.00
C ILE A 87 2.31 15.12 -5.27
N ARG A 88 2.28 14.40 -6.39
CA ARG A 88 1.80 14.88 -7.67
C ARG A 88 0.63 14.05 -8.17
N LEU A 89 -0.40 14.70 -8.71
CA LEU A 89 -1.53 14.06 -9.36
C LEU A 89 -1.57 14.54 -10.82
N GLY A 90 -1.48 13.60 -11.77
CA GLY A 90 -1.39 13.94 -13.19
C GLY A 90 -0.23 14.91 -13.50
N GLY A 91 0.94 14.68 -12.88
CA GLY A 91 2.12 15.53 -13.04
C GLY A 91 2.10 16.88 -12.27
N THR A 92 0.95 17.26 -11.70
CA THR A 92 0.81 18.55 -10.98
C THR A 92 1.01 18.34 -9.47
N ALA A 93 1.88 19.14 -8.85
CA ALA A 93 2.12 19.10 -7.41
C ALA A 93 0.84 19.46 -6.63
N VAL A 94 0.48 18.60 -5.68
CA VAL A 94 -0.69 18.77 -4.82
C VAL A 94 -0.28 19.52 -3.57
N LYS A 95 -0.86 20.70 -3.36
CA LYS A 95 -0.67 21.45 -2.11
C LYS A 95 -1.69 20.95 -1.09
N ALA A 96 -1.22 20.52 0.08
CA ALA A 96 -2.08 20.26 1.22
C ALA A 96 -2.86 21.54 1.54
N GLY A 97 -4.21 21.43 1.65
CA GLY A 97 -5.01 22.62 1.87
C GLY A 97 -6.48 22.30 2.09
N ARG A 98 -7.27 23.36 2.11
CA ARG A 98 -8.74 23.33 2.19
C ARG A 98 -9.29 24.00 0.93
N GLY A 99 -10.51 23.71 0.54
CA GLY A 99 -11.18 24.39 -0.57
C GLY A 99 -11.38 23.53 -1.81
N ARG A 100 -11.49 24.18 -2.98
CA ARG A 100 -11.87 23.51 -4.24
C ARG A 100 -10.81 22.53 -4.73
N SER A 101 -9.53 22.89 -4.67
CA SER A 101 -8.41 22.02 -5.09
C SER A 101 -8.32 20.74 -4.26
N PHE A 102 -8.49 20.86 -2.95
CA PHE A 102 -8.54 19.70 -2.04
C PHE A 102 -9.71 18.77 -2.36
N ARG A 103 -10.92 19.33 -2.58
CA ARG A 103 -12.09 18.52 -2.96
C ARG A 103 -11.89 17.82 -4.31
N ALA A 104 -11.27 18.51 -5.27
CA ALA A 104 -10.94 17.91 -6.57
C ALA A 104 -9.95 16.76 -6.44
N TYR A 105 -8.95 16.90 -5.57
CA TYR A 105 -8.00 15.84 -5.25
C TYR A 105 -8.70 14.64 -4.59
N VAL A 106 -9.44 14.87 -3.50
CA VAL A 106 -10.13 13.82 -2.75
C VAL A 106 -11.14 13.07 -3.64
N ARG A 107 -11.76 13.75 -4.60
CA ARG A 107 -12.63 13.09 -5.59
C ARG A 107 -11.87 12.06 -6.43
N GLN A 108 -10.62 12.35 -6.78
CA GLN A 108 -9.80 11.50 -7.65
C GLN A 108 -9.03 10.41 -6.89
N VAL A 109 -8.72 10.64 -5.62
CA VAL A 109 -7.94 9.72 -4.77
C VAL A 109 -8.80 9.32 -3.58
N GLN A 110 -9.21 8.06 -3.55
CA GLN A 110 -10.08 7.51 -2.50
C GLN A 110 -9.35 6.46 -1.68
N LEU A 111 -9.64 6.39 -0.38
CA LEU A 111 -9.06 5.45 0.56
C LEU A 111 -10.12 4.45 1.05
N ILE A 112 -9.80 3.16 0.94
CA ILE A 112 -10.49 2.07 1.61
C ILE A 112 -9.71 1.76 2.89
N PHE A 113 -10.35 1.90 4.04
CA PHE A 113 -9.75 1.66 5.35
C PHE A 113 -9.66 0.16 5.66
N GLN A 114 -8.70 -0.19 6.49
CA GLN A 114 -8.46 -1.54 6.99
C GLN A 114 -9.67 -2.14 7.70
N ASP A 115 -10.37 -1.34 8.50
CA ASP A 115 -11.54 -1.77 9.24
C ASP A 115 -12.84 -1.24 8.58
N PRO A 116 -13.59 -2.12 7.89
CA PRO A 116 -14.87 -1.73 7.29
C PRO A 116 -15.92 -1.49 8.37
N PHE A 117 -15.80 -2.07 9.59
CA PHE A 117 -16.71 -1.85 10.70
C PHE A 117 -16.61 -0.42 11.23
N ALA A 118 -15.39 0.07 11.47
CA ALA A 118 -15.15 1.44 11.90
C ALA A 118 -15.43 2.47 10.79
N SER A 119 -15.40 2.05 9.52
CA SER A 119 -15.58 2.96 8.39
C SER A 119 -17.04 3.30 8.07
N LEU A 120 -17.99 2.45 8.50
CA LEU A 120 -19.44 2.63 8.29
C LEU A 120 -20.11 2.88 9.63
N ASN A 121 -20.76 4.03 9.77
CA ASN A 121 -21.51 4.35 11.00
C ASN A 121 -22.71 3.38 11.14
N PRO A 122 -22.79 2.56 12.22
CA PRO A 122 -23.78 1.50 12.36
C PRO A 122 -25.23 1.98 12.51
N VAL A 123 -25.44 3.27 12.82
CA VAL A 123 -26.79 3.85 12.97
C VAL A 123 -27.43 4.26 11.64
N HIS A 124 -26.73 4.13 10.53
CA HIS A 124 -27.21 4.50 9.21
C HIS A 124 -27.21 3.30 8.26
N THR A 125 -28.20 3.26 7.37
CA THR A 125 -28.32 2.21 6.32
C THR A 125 -27.25 2.36 5.23
N VAL A 126 -27.07 1.32 4.42
CA VAL A 126 -26.24 1.34 3.21
C VAL A 126 -26.67 2.47 2.28
N ARG A 127 -27.98 2.65 2.07
CA ARG A 127 -28.56 3.75 1.30
C ARG A 127 -28.03 5.11 1.75
N TYR A 128 -28.05 5.38 3.04
CA TYR A 128 -27.57 6.64 3.59
C TYR A 128 -26.11 6.88 3.25
N HIS A 129 -25.25 5.86 3.46
CA HIS A 129 -23.82 5.96 3.23
C HIS A 129 -23.50 6.25 1.76
N LEU A 130 -24.13 5.54 0.83
CA LEU A 130 -23.90 5.70 -0.61
C LEU A 130 -24.49 7.02 -1.13
N THR A 131 -25.71 7.36 -0.72
CA THR A 131 -26.36 8.65 -1.08
C THR A 131 -25.50 9.82 -0.64
N ARG A 132 -24.98 9.79 0.59
CA ARG A 132 -24.13 10.86 1.12
C ARG A 132 -22.85 11.00 0.30
N ALA A 133 -22.20 9.88 -0.06
CA ALA A 133 -21.00 9.88 -0.89
C ALA A 133 -21.29 10.46 -2.29
N LEU A 134 -22.35 10.02 -2.95
CA LEU A 134 -22.77 10.54 -4.26
C LEU A 134 -23.04 12.06 -4.21
N ARG A 135 -23.74 12.54 -3.18
CA ARG A 135 -24.04 13.98 -3.01
C ARG A 135 -22.80 14.83 -2.77
N ILE A 136 -21.89 14.38 -1.90
CA ILE A 136 -20.63 15.09 -1.60
C ILE A 136 -19.79 15.27 -2.88
N HIS A 137 -19.79 14.29 -3.75
CA HIS A 137 -19.01 14.30 -4.99
C HIS A 137 -19.79 14.80 -6.22
N GLY A 138 -21.04 15.28 -6.04
CA GLY A 138 -21.87 15.83 -7.12
C GLY A 138 -22.28 14.79 -8.18
N ARG A 139 -22.50 13.53 -7.75
CA ARG A 139 -22.87 12.40 -8.62
C ARG A 139 -24.21 11.75 -8.24
N ALA A 140 -25.02 12.44 -7.44
CA ALA A 140 -26.33 11.95 -7.01
C ALA A 140 -27.38 11.98 -8.11
N GLY A 141 -27.15 12.78 -9.16
CA GLY A 141 -28.15 13.06 -10.17
C GLY A 141 -29.06 14.24 -9.82
N SER A 142 -30.01 14.56 -10.71
CA SER A 142 -30.92 15.71 -10.60
C SER A 142 -32.23 15.40 -9.89
N GLY A 143 -32.54 14.10 -9.67
CA GLY A 143 -33.81 13.68 -9.08
C GLY A 143 -33.74 12.33 -8.37
N ALA A 144 -34.87 11.92 -7.76
CA ALA A 144 -34.95 10.67 -7.00
C ALA A 144 -34.69 9.43 -7.86
N THR A 145 -35.24 9.39 -9.07
CA THR A 145 -35.08 8.26 -10.01
C THR A 145 -33.61 8.05 -10.39
N GLU A 146 -32.90 9.16 -10.70
CA GLU A 146 -31.47 9.08 -11.06
C GLU A 146 -30.60 8.68 -9.86
N LEU A 147 -30.96 9.15 -8.68
CA LEU A 147 -30.28 8.72 -7.44
C LEU A 147 -30.44 7.21 -7.24
N GLU A 148 -31.66 6.66 -7.38
CA GLU A 148 -31.90 5.22 -7.25
C GLU A 148 -31.11 4.42 -8.27
N ALA A 149 -31.08 4.85 -9.52
CA ALA A 149 -30.28 4.20 -10.56
C ALA A 149 -28.78 4.23 -10.23
N ASN A 150 -28.26 5.34 -9.73
CA ASN A 150 -26.86 5.48 -9.33
C ASN A 150 -26.51 4.60 -8.11
N LEU A 151 -27.43 4.47 -7.14
CA LEU A 151 -27.27 3.59 -5.99
C LEU A 151 -27.23 2.12 -6.43
N ALA A 152 -28.16 1.71 -7.29
CA ALA A 152 -28.21 0.37 -7.83
C ALA A 152 -26.92 0.03 -8.60
N ALA A 153 -26.51 0.92 -9.52
CA ALA A 153 -25.28 0.74 -10.29
C ALA A 153 -24.01 0.62 -9.42
N LEU A 154 -23.94 1.35 -8.30
CA LEU A 154 -22.82 1.21 -7.36
C LEU A 154 -22.79 -0.17 -6.70
N LEU A 155 -23.93 -0.70 -6.26
CA LEU A 155 -24.02 -2.02 -5.63
C LEU A 155 -23.75 -3.15 -6.64
N GLU A 156 -24.23 -3.03 -7.86
CA GLU A 156 -23.95 -3.99 -8.94
C GLU A 156 -22.46 -4.04 -9.28
N ARG A 157 -21.78 -2.88 -9.34
CA ARG A 157 -20.33 -2.81 -9.57
C ARG A 157 -19.52 -3.58 -8.54
N VAL A 158 -20.01 -3.68 -7.31
CA VAL A 158 -19.36 -4.44 -6.24
C VAL A 158 -20.00 -5.82 -6.03
N GLN A 159 -20.81 -6.29 -7.00
CA GLN A 159 -21.44 -7.60 -6.99
C GLN A 159 -22.36 -7.83 -5.77
N LEU A 160 -23.07 -6.79 -5.34
CA LEU A 160 -24.15 -6.88 -4.35
C LEU A 160 -25.50 -6.83 -5.06
N THR A 161 -25.95 -7.99 -5.52
CA THR A 161 -27.17 -8.15 -6.34
C THR A 161 -28.15 -9.12 -5.67
N PRO A 162 -29.46 -8.82 -5.73
CA PRO A 162 -30.09 -7.61 -6.26
C PRO A 162 -29.92 -6.41 -5.31
N PRO A 163 -29.66 -5.17 -5.82
CA PRO A 163 -29.35 -4.00 -5.00
C PRO A 163 -30.36 -3.68 -3.90
N GLY A 164 -31.65 -3.84 -4.19
CA GLY A 164 -32.73 -3.54 -3.24
C GLY A 164 -32.64 -4.33 -1.92
N GLN A 165 -32.04 -5.53 -1.93
CA GLN A 165 -31.86 -6.33 -0.70
C GLN A 165 -30.82 -5.74 0.26
N TYR A 166 -29.95 -4.86 -0.22
CA TYR A 166 -28.82 -4.32 0.57
C TYR A 166 -29.03 -2.87 0.99
N LEU A 167 -29.77 -2.07 0.21
CA LEU A 167 -29.90 -0.64 0.42
C LEU A 167 -30.44 -0.27 1.81
N GLU A 168 -31.46 -0.99 2.28
CA GLU A 168 -32.12 -0.71 3.56
C GLU A 168 -31.44 -1.39 4.76
N LYS A 169 -30.45 -2.27 4.53
CA LYS A 169 -29.72 -2.92 5.61
C LYS A 169 -28.77 -1.96 6.32
N PHE A 170 -28.62 -2.21 7.60
CA PHE A 170 -27.60 -1.58 8.42
C PHE A 170 -26.27 -2.35 8.31
N PRO A 171 -25.11 -1.72 8.59
CA PRO A 171 -23.82 -2.39 8.54
C PRO A 171 -23.72 -3.65 9.37
N HIS A 172 -24.39 -3.76 10.52
CA HIS A 172 -24.36 -4.93 11.38
C HIS A 172 -25.15 -6.14 10.84
N GLU A 173 -26.06 -5.90 9.89
CA GLU A 173 -26.85 -6.97 9.21
C GLU A 173 -26.11 -7.57 7.99
N LEU A 174 -24.90 -7.04 7.68
CA LEU A 174 -24.10 -7.50 6.55
C LEU A 174 -23.00 -8.44 7.03
N SER A 175 -22.64 -9.44 6.21
CA SER A 175 -21.42 -10.22 6.42
C SER A 175 -20.17 -9.35 6.28
N GLY A 176 -19.01 -9.81 6.76
CA GLY A 176 -17.74 -9.09 6.62
C GLY A 176 -17.42 -8.72 5.17
N GLY A 177 -17.56 -9.68 4.24
CA GLY A 177 -17.34 -9.46 2.81
C GLY A 177 -18.35 -8.51 2.16
N GLN A 178 -19.63 -8.59 2.54
CA GLN A 178 -20.65 -7.64 2.06
C GLN A 178 -20.36 -6.22 2.55
N ARG A 179 -19.96 -6.08 3.79
CA ARG A 179 -19.59 -4.80 4.40
C ARG A 179 -18.38 -4.18 3.72
N GLN A 180 -17.37 -4.99 3.40
CA GLN A 180 -16.21 -4.56 2.63
C GLN A 180 -16.60 -4.09 1.22
N ARG A 181 -17.49 -4.82 0.54
CA ARG A 181 -18.02 -4.43 -0.78
C ARG A 181 -18.78 -3.09 -0.71
N VAL A 182 -19.55 -2.84 0.34
CA VAL A 182 -20.21 -1.52 0.56
C VAL A 182 -19.16 -0.42 0.78
N ALA A 183 -18.09 -0.68 1.53
CA ALA A 183 -17.01 0.30 1.71
C ALA A 183 -16.30 0.61 0.38
N ILE A 184 -16.09 -0.39 -0.48
CA ILE A 184 -15.57 -0.22 -1.84
C ILE A 184 -16.56 0.60 -2.69
N ALA A 185 -17.86 0.27 -2.66
CA ALA A 185 -18.90 1.02 -3.40
C ALA A 185 -18.92 2.50 -3.00
N ARG A 186 -18.79 2.79 -1.70
CA ARG A 186 -18.70 4.16 -1.19
C ARG A 186 -17.49 4.91 -1.76
N ALA A 187 -16.33 4.29 -1.84
CA ALA A 187 -15.15 4.89 -2.46
C ALA A 187 -15.36 5.13 -3.96
N LEU A 188 -16.00 4.18 -4.67
CA LEU A 188 -16.32 4.31 -6.09
C LEU A 188 -17.36 5.40 -6.40
N ALA A 189 -18.20 5.79 -5.44
CA ALA A 189 -19.18 6.86 -5.59
C ALA A 189 -18.56 8.20 -6.01
N ALA A 190 -17.31 8.44 -5.65
CA ALA A 190 -16.55 9.63 -6.09
C ALA A 190 -16.17 9.58 -7.58
N GLY A 191 -16.11 8.39 -8.20
CA GLY A 191 -15.53 8.16 -9.52
C GLY A 191 -14.02 8.40 -9.53
N PRO A 192 -13.26 7.72 -8.66
CA PRO A 192 -11.84 7.97 -8.49
C PRO A 192 -11.01 7.49 -9.69
N GLN A 193 -9.79 8.00 -9.80
CA GLN A 193 -8.73 7.47 -10.67
C GLN A 193 -7.74 6.62 -9.88
N VAL A 194 -7.61 6.90 -8.58
CA VAL A 194 -6.70 6.21 -7.66
C VAL A 194 -7.49 5.64 -6.49
N LEU A 195 -7.23 4.38 -6.19
CA LEU A 195 -7.78 3.68 -5.04
C LEU A 195 -6.65 3.25 -4.12
N LEU A 196 -6.62 3.79 -2.92
CA LEU A 196 -5.69 3.40 -1.86
C LEU A 196 -6.40 2.36 -0.99
N ALA A 197 -5.96 1.12 -1.01
CA ALA A 197 -6.57 0.01 -0.30
C ALA A 197 -5.65 -0.41 0.87
N ASP A 198 -5.95 0.10 2.07
CA ASP A 198 -5.18 -0.18 3.29
C ASP A 198 -5.69 -1.46 3.94
N GLU A 199 -4.98 -2.56 3.74
CA GLU A 199 -5.30 -3.92 4.21
C GLU A 199 -6.77 -4.34 3.97
N PRO A 200 -7.29 -4.23 2.74
CA PRO A 200 -8.72 -4.35 2.47
C PRO A 200 -9.31 -5.74 2.70
N VAL A 201 -8.48 -6.75 2.95
CA VAL A 201 -8.91 -8.15 3.13
C VAL A 201 -8.38 -8.80 4.42
N SER A 202 -7.66 -8.05 5.27
CA SER A 202 -7.01 -8.61 6.47
C SER A 202 -7.99 -9.18 7.49
N MET A 203 -9.18 -8.58 7.61
CA MET A 203 -10.22 -8.99 8.56
C MET A 203 -11.25 -9.97 7.97
N LEU A 204 -10.96 -10.57 6.81
CA LEU A 204 -11.88 -11.47 6.11
C LEU A 204 -11.35 -12.91 6.11
N ASP A 205 -12.27 -13.86 6.12
CA ASP A 205 -11.97 -15.27 5.95
C ASP A 205 -11.29 -15.54 4.59
N VAL A 206 -10.47 -16.57 4.52
CA VAL A 206 -9.64 -16.89 3.34
C VAL A 206 -10.48 -17.00 2.05
N SER A 207 -11.65 -17.65 2.11
CA SER A 207 -12.54 -17.81 0.95
C SER A 207 -13.12 -16.48 0.46
N ILE A 208 -13.46 -15.58 1.38
CA ILE A 208 -14.04 -14.27 1.07
C ILE A 208 -12.94 -13.31 0.55
N ARG A 209 -11.71 -13.46 1.06
CA ARG A 209 -10.55 -12.65 0.69
C ARG A 209 -10.30 -12.67 -0.81
N LEU A 210 -10.25 -13.85 -1.43
CA LEU A 210 -10.08 -14.00 -2.89
C LEU A 210 -11.22 -13.35 -3.68
N GLY A 211 -12.45 -13.44 -3.21
CA GLY A 211 -13.60 -12.81 -3.85
C GLY A 211 -13.48 -11.27 -3.88
N VAL A 212 -12.94 -10.66 -2.82
CA VAL A 212 -12.70 -9.20 -2.78
C VAL A 212 -11.52 -8.79 -3.65
N LEU A 213 -10.43 -9.58 -3.70
CA LEU A 213 -9.28 -9.31 -4.57
C LEU A 213 -9.68 -9.42 -6.06
N ASN A 214 -10.48 -10.42 -6.43
CA ASN A 214 -11.00 -10.55 -7.79
C ASN A 214 -11.92 -9.37 -8.15
N LEU A 215 -12.79 -8.95 -7.24
CA LEU A 215 -13.60 -7.74 -7.43
C LEU A 215 -12.71 -6.50 -7.70
N LEU A 216 -11.66 -6.29 -6.91
CA LEU A 216 -10.74 -5.16 -7.11
C LEU A 216 -10.00 -5.26 -8.46
N ARG A 217 -9.68 -6.49 -8.92
CA ARG A 217 -9.08 -6.74 -10.25
C ARG A 217 -10.05 -6.34 -11.36
N ASP A 218 -11.29 -6.79 -11.31
CA ASP A 218 -12.33 -6.43 -12.27
C ASP A 218 -12.54 -4.92 -12.32
N LEU A 219 -12.58 -4.27 -11.17
CA LEU A 219 -12.72 -2.81 -11.07
C LEU A 219 -11.51 -2.07 -11.66
N LYS A 220 -10.29 -2.56 -11.39
CA LYS A 220 -9.07 -2.03 -12.00
C LYS A 220 -9.15 -2.06 -13.52
N GLU A 221 -9.55 -3.18 -14.09
CA GLU A 221 -9.61 -3.37 -15.55
C GLU A 221 -10.70 -2.52 -16.19
N ARG A 222 -11.94 -2.62 -15.67
CA ARG A 222 -13.10 -1.90 -16.23
C ARG A 222 -13.01 -0.39 -16.09
N LEU A 223 -12.50 0.11 -14.96
CA LEU A 223 -12.44 1.54 -14.65
C LEU A 223 -11.04 2.13 -14.86
N ARG A 224 -10.06 1.32 -15.27
CA ARG A 224 -8.65 1.73 -15.44
C ARG A 224 -8.09 2.40 -14.20
N LEU A 225 -8.41 1.86 -13.01
CA LEU A 225 -7.97 2.40 -11.73
C LEU A 225 -6.47 2.17 -11.53
N ALA A 226 -5.79 3.16 -10.97
CA ALA A 226 -4.49 2.97 -10.34
C ALA A 226 -4.73 2.54 -8.88
N ILE A 227 -4.23 1.38 -8.45
CA ILE A 227 -4.48 0.86 -7.10
C ILE A 227 -3.17 0.78 -6.33
N LEU A 228 -3.14 1.37 -5.11
CA LEU A 228 -2.15 1.04 -4.10
C LEU A 228 -2.76 -0.01 -3.17
N TYR A 229 -2.22 -1.21 -3.17
CA TYR A 229 -2.64 -2.32 -2.32
C TYR A 229 -1.66 -2.50 -1.16
N ILE A 230 -2.09 -2.17 0.04
CA ILE A 230 -1.28 -2.33 1.25
C ILE A 230 -1.65 -3.65 1.93
N THR A 231 -0.65 -4.45 2.24
CA THR A 231 -0.82 -5.73 2.93
C THR A 231 0.46 -6.11 3.70
N HIS A 232 0.31 -6.97 4.70
CA HIS A 232 1.44 -7.68 5.32
C HIS A 232 1.65 -9.08 4.71
N ASP A 233 0.70 -9.54 3.88
CA ASP A 233 0.73 -10.86 3.22
C ASP A 233 1.33 -10.74 1.81
N ILE A 234 2.57 -11.21 1.66
CA ILE A 234 3.30 -11.16 0.39
C ILE A 234 2.71 -12.12 -0.66
N ALA A 235 2.05 -13.20 -0.23
CA ALA A 235 1.40 -14.13 -1.15
C ALA A 235 0.20 -13.47 -1.85
N SER A 236 -0.61 -12.69 -1.11
CA SER A 236 -1.69 -11.91 -1.71
C SER A 236 -1.19 -10.80 -2.63
N ALA A 237 -0.03 -10.19 -2.31
CA ALA A 237 0.61 -9.21 -3.20
C ALA A 237 1.03 -9.85 -4.52
N ARG A 238 1.67 -11.02 -4.48
CA ARG A 238 2.04 -11.78 -5.70
C ARG A 238 0.84 -12.11 -6.56
N TYR A 239 -0.29 -12.51 -5.94
CA TYR A 239 -1.51 -12.88 -6.65
C TYR A 239 -2.17 -11.69 -7.36
N PHE A 240 -2.13 -10.51 -6.75
CA PHE A 240 -2.96 -9.37 -7.14
C PHE A 240 -2.21 -8.22 -7.80
N ALA A 241 -0.93 -7.99 -7.44
CA ALA A 241 -0.21 -6.79 -7.86
C ALA A 241 0.65 -6.98 -9.11
N ASP A 242 0.76 -5.92 -9.90
CA ASP A 242 1.66 -5.83 -11.05
C ASP A 242 3.09 -5.45 -10.60
N THR A 243 3.19 -4.61 -9.56
CA THR A 243 4.47 -4.16 -8.98
C THR A 243 4.40 -4.32 -7.46
N THR A 244 5.48 -4.80 -6.85
CA THR A 244 5.61 -4.91 -5.38
C THR A 244 6.74 -4.01 -4.89
N LEU A 245 6.43 -3.24 -3.85
CA LEU A 245 7.36 -2.43 -3.06
C LEU A 245 7.41 -2.99 -1.64
N VAL A 246 8.59 -3.25 -1.13
CA VAL A 246 8.80 -3.78 0.22
C VAL A 246 9.25 -2.67 1.15
N MET A 247 8.50 -2.47 2.24
CA MET A 247 8.73 -1.40 3.19
C MET A 247 9.18 -1.94 4.55
N TYR A 248 10.29 -1.44 5.04
CA TYR A 248 10.82 -1.77 6.36
C TYR A 248 11.13 -0.50 7.15
N ALA A 249 10.61 -0.44 8.37
CA ALA A 249 10.92 0.62 9.34
C ALA A 249 10.87 2.04 8.73
N GLY A 250 9.86 2.36 7.93
CA GLY A 250 9.63 3.68 7.33
C GLY A 250 10.29 3.93 5.98
N ARG A 251 11.03 2.99 5.39
CA ARG A 251 11.71 3.13 4.09
C ARG A 251 11.34 1.99 3.14
N ILE A 252 11.33 2.25 1.83
CA ILE A 252 11.23 1.19 0.83
C ILE A 252 12.64 0.61 0.63
N VAL A 253 12.75 -0.72 0.79
CA VAL A 253 14.04 -1.42 0.74
C VAL A 253 14.22 -2.25 -0.53
N GLU A 254 13.14 -2.61 -1.20
CA GLU A 254 13.16 -3.36 -2.45
C GLU A 254 11.91 -3.04 -3.28
N GLY A 255 11.99 -3.15 -4.60
CA GLY A 255 10.85 -2.99 -5.48
C GLY A 255 11.11 -3.49 -6.90
N GLY A 256 10.00 -3.76 -7.61
CA GLY A 256 10.05 -4.24 -8.98
C GLY A 256 8.77 -4.96 -9.40
N ASP A 257 8.84 -5.71 -10.47
CA ASP A 257 7.79 -6.63 -10.89
C ASP A 257 7.42 -7.59 -9.77
N SER A 258 6.13 -7.80 -9.54
CA SER A 258 5.64 -8.51 -8.35
C SER A 258 6.12 -9.96 -8.29
N GLU A 259 6.12 -10.66 -9.43
CA GLU A 259 6.60 -12.04 -9.51
C GLU A 259 8.10 -12.10 -9.27
N SER A 260 8.86 -11.20 -9.89
CA SER A 260 10.31 -11.13 -9.75
C SER A 260 10.76 -10.85 -8.32
N VAL A 261 10.11 -9.91 -7.61
CA VAL A 261 10.42 -9.60 -6.21
C VAL A 261 10.10 -10.77 -5.29
N THR A 262 9.01 -11.51 -5.57
CA THR A 262 8.58 -12.61 -4.71
C THR A 262 9.31 -13.92 -4.97
N GLN A 263 9.75 -14.18 -6.20
CA GLN A 263 10.49 -15.41 -6.53
C GLN A 263 12.00 -15.27 -6.31
N HIS A 264 12.54 -14.07 -6.53
CA HIS A 264 13.96 -13.79 -6.45
C HIS A 264 14.24 -12.58 -5.55
N PRO A 265 13.87 -12.63 -4.26
CA PRO A 265 14.04 -11.52 -3.34
C PRO A 265 15.51 -11.13 -3.20
N ALA A 266 15.78 -9.84 -3.38
CA ALA A 266 17.15 -9.33 -3.34
C ALA A 266 17.55 -8.88 -1.92
N HIS A 267 16.67 -8.14 -1.24
CA HIS A 267 16.98 -7.64 0.09
C HIS A 267 16.81 -8.75 1.15
N PRO A 268 17.76 -8.94 2.09
CA PRO A 268 17.65 -9.97 3.14
C PRO A 268 16.34 -9.89 3.97
N TYR A 269 15.78 -8.70 4.15
CA TYR A 269 14.47 -8.55 4.78
C TYR A 269 13.34 -9.17 3.94
N THR A 270 13.37 -8.99 2.63
CA THR A 270 12.35 -9.58 1.73
C THR A 270 12.45 -11.10 1.74
N GLN A 271 13.67 -11.65 1.80
CA GLN A 271 13.91 -13.08 1.95
C GLN A 271 13.30 -13.61 3.26
N LEU A 272 13.51 -12.89 4.37
CA LEU A 272 12.90 -13.23 5.67
C LEU A 272 11.37 -13.16 5.60
N LEU A 273 10.81 -12.09 5.00
CA LEU A 273 9.37 -11.90 4.88
C LEU A 273 8.70 -13.04 4.09
N ILE A 274 9.34 -13.51 3.02
CA ILE A 274 8.85 -14.63 2.22
C ILE A 274 9.00 -15.96 2.96
N ALA A 275 10.13 -16.16 3.64
CA ALA A 275 10.38 -17.38 4.41
C ALA A 275 9.38 -17.56 5.57
N SER A 276 8.91 -16.44 6.15
CA SER A 276 7.91 -16.44 7.23
C SER A 276 6.46 -16.55 6.75
N ALA A 277 6.21 -16.48 5.42
CA ALA A 277 4.87 -16.63 4.89
C ALA A 277 4.41 -18.10 4.99
N PRO A 278 3.15 -18.38 5.41
CA PRO A 278 2.62 -19.73 5.43
C PRO A 278 2.62 -20.31 4.00
N ASP A 279 3.36 -21.39 3.80
CA ASP A 279 3.36 -22.15 2.55
C ASP A 279 2.53 -23.43 2.74
N PRO A 280 1.36 -23.54 2.07
CA PRO A 280 0.54 -24.76 2.15
C PRO A 280 1.24 -26.02 1.62
N GLY A 281 2.33 -25.87 0.84
CA GLY A 281 3.12 -26.96 0.29
C GLY A 281 4.27 -27.44 1.21
N ARG A 282 4.58 -26.70 2.27
CA ARG A 282 5.57 -27.15 3.26
C ARG A 282 4.94 -28.20 4.18
N ILE A 283 5.32 -29.46 3.98
CA ILE A 283 4.97 -30.57 4.86
C ILE A 283 5.52 -30.25 6.27
N ALA A 284 4.64 -30.34 7.28
CA ALA A 284 4.99 -30.20 8.69
C ALA A 284 6.09 -31.24 9.02
N GLY A 285 7.32 -30.82 9.19
CA GLY A 285 8.46 -31.70 9.47
C GLY A 285 9.85 -31.17 9.09
N GLN A 286 9.93 -30.13 8.25
CA GLN A 286 11.18 -29.39 8.13
C GLN A 286 11.20 -28.33 9.22
N GLU A 287 11.90 -28.67 10.32
CA GLU A 287 12.21 -27.72 11.38
C GLU A 287 12.67 -26.41 10.76
N ALA A 288 12.01 -25.31 11.15
CA ALA A 288 12.46 -23.98 10.82
C ALA A 288 13.95 -23.93 11.19
N ARG A 289 14.83 -23.82 10.16
CA ARG A 289 16.21 -23.41 10.41
C ARG A 289 16.10 -22.22 11.33
N GLU A 290 16.80 -22.27 12.47
CA GLU A 290 16.89 -21.19 13.45
C GLU A 290 16.93 -19.87 12.67
N GLU A 291 15.84 -19.10 12.79
CA GLU A 291 15.67 -17.88 12.03
C GLU A 291 16.70 -16.87 12.52
N THR A 292 17.87 -16.91 11.89
CA THR A 292 18.82 -15.81 11.93
C THR A 292 18.13 -14.61 11.34
N GLY A 293 17.62 -13.73 12.18
CA GLY A 293 16.76 -12.60 11.83
C GLY A 293 15.57 -12.42 12.79
N SER A 294 15.42 -13.32 13.79
CA SER A 294 14.47 -13.19 14.89
C SER A 294 14.86 -11.98 15.76
N GLY A 295 13.97 -11.04 15.89
CA GLY A 295 14.13 -9.84 16.71
C GLY A 295 13.00 -8.85 16.41
N GLU A 296 12.69 -8.00 17.37
CA GLU A 296 11.70 -6.94 17.16
C GLU A 296 12.21 -5.90 16.14
N PRO A 297 11.31 -5.34 15.30
CA PRO A 297 11.66 -4.22 14.44
C PRO A 297 12.26 -3.07 15.25
N PRO A 298 13.22 -2.31 14.69
CA PRO A 298 13.84 -1.21 15.41
C PRO A 298 12.83 -0.12 15.73
N SER A 299 13.03 0.56 16.85
CA SER A 299 12.20 1.69 17.25
C SER A 299 12.27 2.81 16.23
N LEU A 300 11.12 3.24 15.71
CA LEU A 300 11.02 4.38 14.80
C LEU A 300 11.26 5.74 15.49
N ILE A 301 11.40 5.77 16.81
CA ILE A 301 11.77 7.00 17.55
C ILE A 301 13.27 7.28 17.44
N ALA A 302 14.07 6.22 17.37
CA ALA A 302 15.53 6.30 17.21
C ALA A 302 15.97 5.22 16.21
N PRO A 303 15.61 5.38 14.92
CA PRO A 303 15.97 4.39 13.91
C PRO A 303 17.50 4.31 13.76
N PRO A 304 18.04 3.14 13.40
CA PRO A 304 19.45 2.98 13.11
C PRO A 304 19.94 3.99 12.07
N ARG A 305 21.18 4.48 12.20
CA ARG A 305 21.74 5.50 11.28
C ARG A 305 21.97 4.97 9.88
N GLY A 306 22.44 3.74 9.76
CA GLY A 306 22.66 3.07 8.48
C GLY A 306 21.44 2.28 8.00
N CYS A 307 21.65 1.15 7.36
CA CYS A 307 20.57 0.24 6.95
C CYS A 307 19.70 -0.13 8.16
N ARG A 308 18.41 0.15 8.10
CA ARG A 308 17.51 -0.07 9.24
C ARG A 308 17.33 -1.54 9.59
N PHE A 309 17.60 -2.43 8.64
CA PHE A 309 17.52 -3.87 8.85
C PHE A 309 18.81 -4.47 9.41
N HIS A 310 19.94 -3.73 9.46
CA HIS A 310 21.23 -4.29 9.88
C HIS A 310 21.22 -5.03 11.23
N PRO A 311 20.44 -4.64 12.26
CA PRO A 311 20.43 -5.37 13.53
C PRO A 311 19.87 -6.79 13.43
N ARG A 312 19.06 -7.07 12.42
CA ARG A 312 18.43 -8.37 12.15
C ARG A 312 19.01 -9.07 10.93
N CYS A 313 19.92 -8.41 10.21
CA CYS A 313 20.43 -8.91 8.94
C CYS A 313 21.57 -9.93 9.18
N PRO A 314 21.42 -11.18 8.71
CA PRO A 314 22.49 -12.19 8.85
C PRO A 314 23.73 -11.87 7.99
N GLN A 315 23.57 -10.98 6.99
CA GLN A 315 24.63 -10.56 6.07
C GLN A 315 25.06 -9.10 6.33
N ALA A 316 24.87 -8.61 7.57
CA ALA A 316 25.22 -7.24 7.92
C ALA A 316 26.74 -7.01 7.85
N MET A 317 27.12 -5.97 7.11
CA MET A 317 28.51 -5.48 7.02
C MET A 317 28.68 -4.24 7.91
N GLU A 318 29.94 -3.87 8.21
CA GLU A 318 30.22 -2.68 9.02
C GLU A 318 29.61 -1.40 8.40
N ARG A 319 29.66 -1.27 7.09
CA ARG A 319 29.05 -0.15 6.36
C ARG A 319 27.53 -0.06 6.58
N CYS A 320 26.84 -1.21 6.75
CA CYS A 320 25.40 -1.23 7.03
C CYS A 320 25.05 -0.54 8.35
N ARG A 321 25.99 -0.39 9.30
CA ARG A 321 25.75 0.25 10.60
C ARG A 321 25.79 1.76 10.52
N THR A 322 26.56 2.29 9.59
CA THR A 322 26.90 3.72 9.52
C THR A 322 26.24 4.44 8.35
N GLU A 323 26.04 3.76 7.20
CA GLU A 323 25.58 4.36 5.97
C GLU A 323 24.27 3.73 5.48
N LEU A 324 23.34 4.58 5.02
CA LEU A 324 22.14 4.13 4.33
C LEU A 324 22.50 3.66 2.92
N PRO A 325 22.10 2.43 2.53
CA PRO A 325 22.33 1.97 1.17
C PRO A 325 21.48 2.79 0.17
N PRO A 326 22.05 3.22 -0.95
CA PRO A 326 21.28 3.77 -2.06
C PRO A 326 20.49 2.66 -2.75
N ARG A 327 19.65 3.03 -3.69
CA ARG A 327 19.00 2.12 -4.59
C ARG A 327 20.01 1.59 -5.61
N PHE A 328 20.14 0.27 -5.71
CA PHE A 328 20.86 -0.43 -6.78
C PHE A 328 19.87 -1.08 -7.72
N ASP A 329 19.92 -0.74 -8.99
CA ASP A 329 19.09 -1.36 -10.02
C ASP A 329 19.63 -2.75 -10.36
N LEU A 330 18.74 -3.74 -10.44
CA LEU A 330 19.03 -5.14 -10.66
C LEU A 330 18.41 -5.61 -11.98
N ALA A 331 18.83 -6.80 -12.45
CA ALA A 331 18.25 -7.38 -13.65
C ALA A 331 16.72 -7.57 -13.54
N GLY A 332 16.00 -7.45 -14.65
CA GLY A 332 14.55 -7.62 -14.71
C GLY A 332 13.75 -6.44 -14.18
N GLY A 333 14.29 -5.22 -14.14
CA GLY A 333 13.58 -4.01 -13.69
C GLY A 333 13.33 -3.98 -12.19
N ARG A 334 14.01 -4.80 -11.41
CA ARG A 334 14.02 -4.79 -9.95
C ARG A 334 15.09 -3.85 -9.43
N TRP A 335 14.97 -3.51 -8.15
CA TRP A 335 15.98 -2.76 -7.42
C TRP A 335 15.94 -3.10 -5.93
N ALA A 336 17.08 -2.94 -5.26
CA ALA A 336 17.17 -3.09 -3.81
C ALA A 336 18.06 -2.01 -3.20
N ALA A 337 17.67 -1.53 -2.02
CA ALA A 337 18.50 -0.64 -1.21
C ALA A 337 19.33 -1.49 -0.24
N CYS A 338 20.38 -2.13 -0.77
CA CYS A 338 21.22 -3.06 -0.03
C CYS A 338 22.67 -3.04 -0.51
N TRP A 339 23.61 -2.87 0.40
CA TRP A 339 25.04 -2.83 0.11
C TRP A 339 25.62 -4.12 -0.49
N LEU A 340 24.92 -5.25 -0.43
CA LEU A 340 25.31 -6.49 -1.09
C LEU A 340 25.39 -6.35 -2.62
N TYR A 341 24.75 -5.32 -3.18
CA TYR A 341 24.70 -5.06 -4.62
C TYR A 341 25.61 -3.89 -5.07
N ASP A 342 26.46 -3.39 -4.15
CA ASP A 342 27.48 -2.39 -4.51
C ASP A 342 28.63 -3.06 -5.27
N THR A 343 28.51 -3.11 -6.60
CA THR A 343 29.52 -3.73 -7.48
C THR A 343 30.85 -2.96 -7.47
N ALA A 344 30.88 -1.70 -7.03
CA ALA A 344 32.10 -0.92 -6.91
C ALA A 344 32.96 -1.35 -5.71
N ALA A 345 32.38 -2.06 -4.74
CA ALA A 345 33.05 -2.54 -3.54
C ALA A 345 33.46 -4.04 -3.62
N ALA A 346 33.19 -4.73 -4.73
CA ALA A 346 33.61 -6.11 -4.92
C ALA A 346 35.15 -6.15 -5.06
N PRO A 347 35.90 -6.86 -4.19
CA PRO A 347 37.32 -7.07 -4.42
C PRO A 347 37.50 -7.81 -5.76
N ALA A 348 38.41 -7.32 -6.58
CA ALA A 348 38.81 -8.00 -7.80
C ALA A 348 39.07 -9.47 -7.46
N LYS A 349 38.33 -10.41 -8.09
CA LYS A 349 38.66 -11.82 -8.01
C LYS A 349 40.07 -11.95 -8.54
N GLU A 350 41.01 -12.30 -7.66
CA GLU A 350 42.33 -12.76 -8.08
C GLU A 350 42.10 -13.95 -9.02
N GLU A 351 42.37 -13.71 -10.31
CA GLU A 351 42.55 -14.79 -11.26
C GLU A 351 43.80 -15.59 -10.83
N THR A 352 43.57 -16.68 -10.13
CA THR A 352 44.62 -17.63 -9.89
C THR A 352 44.98 -18.28 -11.20
N LYS A 353 46.22 -17.99 -11.62
CA LYS A 353 46.93 -18.60 -12.78
C LYS A 353 47.21 -20.07 -12.54
#